data_45fa7d9cd930e918a528c1b266a952c7
#
_entry.id   45fa7d9cd930e918a528c1b266a952c7
#
_cell.length_a   1.000
_cell.length_b   1.000
_cell.length_c   1.000
_cell.angle_alpha   90.00
_cell.angle_beta   90.00
_cell.angle_gamma   90.00
#
_symmetry.space_group_name_H-M   'P 1'
#
loop_
_entity.id
_entity.type
_entity.pdbx_description
1 polymer ?
#
loop_
_entity_poly.entity_id
_entity_poly.type
_entity_poly.pdbx_seq_one_letter_code
_entity_poly.pdbx_strand_id
1 'polypeptide(L)'
;MQFDRKITISAGSSRRAMVWQAQTLLISELWAKLQTPARGTEPLAEYLNMKKAQQDDLKDVGGFMAGTLSGPRRKANNVTGRDVITLDLDNIPPGGTEDVLRRVEGLSCGYCIYSTRKHSPAAPRLRVLLPLDRTASADEYEPIARKMAEYIGLELCDPTTFEVSRLMYWPSCCSDSQYIYVWKDKPLLSVKGLLGQYEDWRDCTLWPQVPGSQNLPTKLAVKQGDPEAKNGVVGAFCRTYDIYRAMDELIPGMYEPVESMPGRYTYLGGSTTGGAVIYDSGKFLYSHHATDPCSGKLVNAFDLVRLHRFGDKDDEAQPGTPTNRLPSYRAMCELATQDPDVSALMSQERYQEAVKDFEGVEATNDAEPANWMDRLEINSQTGLPKATIDNVWIILENDPLLKGKFALNQFAGRGEVLDALPWNASAKRRLWDDNDNNGLYWYMEKVHHITGNGKIDGALSLHTTQHAFNEVQDYLQSLKWDGVPRLDTLFIDYLGAEDSPYTRA
;
A
#
# COMPACT_ATOMS: atom_id res chain seq x y z
N MET A 1 14.56 -7.80 -46.55
CA MET A 1 15.02 -6.50 -46.05
C MET A 1 16.53 -6.43 -46.15
N GLN A 2 17.10 -5.26 -46.43
CA GLN A 2 18.56 -5.05 -46.46
C GLN A 2 19.09 -4.90 -44.98
N PHE A 3 18.33 -4.21 -44.17
CA PHE A 3 18.69 -3.97 -42.76
C PHE A 3 17.86 -4.89 -41.83
N ASP A 4 18.12 -6.20 -41.89
CA ASP A 4 17.36 -7.24 -41.21
C ASP A 4 18.24 -7.99 -40.23
N ARG A 5 18.19 -7.60 -38.95
CA ARG A 5 18.90 -8.27 -37.89
C ARG A 5 18.00 -9.18 -37.05
N LYS A 6 18.58 -10.12 -36.33
CA LYS A 6 17.91 -10.88 -35.28
C LYS A 6 17.66 -9.99 -34.07
N ILE A 7 16.43 -9.99 -33.60
CA ILE A 7 15.97 -9.28 -32.39
C ILE A 7 15.31 -10.28 -31.46
N THR A 8 15.21 -9.93 -30.19
CA THR A 8 14.45 -10.71 -29.22
C THR A 8 13.21 -9.95 -28.78
N ILE A 9 12.07 -10.63 -28.76
CA ILE A 9 10.85 -10.15 -28.15
C ILE A 9 10.44 -11.11 -27.03
N SER A 10 9.80 -10.60 -25.98
CA SER A 10 9.13 -11.40 -24.96
C SER A 10 7.62 -11.34 -25.22
N ALA A 11 7.01 -12.47 -25.60
CA ALA A 11 5.61 -12.56 -26.01
C ALA A 11 4.74 -13.24 -24.95
N GLY A 12 3.55 -12.73 -24.74
CA GLY A 12 2.55 -13.29 -23.83
C GLY A 12 1.20 -13.49 -24.53
N SER A 13 0.45 -14.49 -24.12
CA SER A 13 -0.87 -14.84 -24.67
C SER A 13 -1.96 -13.84 -24.29
N SER A 14 -1.74 -13.04 -23.23
CA SER A 14 -2.62 -11.95 -22.80
C SER A 14 -1.82 -10.92 -21.99
N ARG A 15 -2.42 -9.75 -21.76
CA ARG A 15 -1.87 -8.75 -20.81
C ARG A 15 -1.65 -9.30 -19.39
N ARG A 16 -2.39 -10.36 -19.04
CA ARG A 16 -2.36 -11.04 -17.72
C ARG A 16 -1.52 -12.31 -17.73
N ALA A 17 -0.73 -12.56 -18.79
CA ALA A 17 0.09 -13.75 -18.86
C ALA A 17 1.09 -13.81 -17.71
N MET A 18 1.17 -14.97 -17.06
CA MET A 18 2.14 -15.26 -16.01
C MET A 18 3.53 -15.49 -16.57
N VAL A 19 3.59 -16.02 -17.80
CA VAL A 19 4.82 -16.37 -18.48
C VAL A 19 4.91 -15.61 -19.80
N TRP A 20 6.01 -14.89 -19.96
CA TRP A 20 6.39 -14.18 -21.19
C TRP A 20 7.57 -14.89 -21.80
N GLN A 21 7.34 -15.49 -22.96
CA GLN A 21 8.33 -16.33 -23.64
C GLN A 21 9.23 -15.50 -24.54
N ALA A 22 10.55 -15.62 -24.36
CA ALA A 22 11.50 -15.02 -25.27
C ALA A 22 11.44 -15.71 -26.63
N GLN A 23 11.38 -14.92 -27.70
CA GLN A 23 11.39 -15.35 -29.09
C GLN A 23 12.42 -14.55 -29.85
N THR A 24 13.43 -15.23 -30.40
CA THR A 24 14.41 -14.59 -31.31
C THR A 24 13.92 -14.77 -32.74
N LEU A 25 13.79 -13.66 -33.45
CA LEU A 25 13.29 -13.62 -34.82
C LEU A 25 13.96 -12.48 -35.61
N LEU A 26 13.84 -12.50 -36.90
CA LEU A 26 14.27 -11.37 -37.75
C LEU A 26 13.27 -10.21 -37.63
N ILE A 27 13.73 -8.98 -37.85
CA ILE A 27 12.87 -7.79 -37.92
C ILE A 27 11.76 -8.02 -38.96
N SER A 28 12.10 -8.56 -40.15
CA SER A 28 11.14 -8.90 -41.21
C SER A 28 10.04 -9.87 -40.76
N GLU A 29 10.39 -10.84 -39.91
CA GLU A 29 9.41 -11.79 -39.32
C GLU A 29 8.46 -11.10 -38.33
N LEU A 30 8.98 -10.14 -37.53
CA LEU A 30 8.13 -9.33 -36.68
C LEU A 30 7.17 -8.47 -37.50
N TRP A 31 7.68 -7.81 -38.57
CA TRP A 31 6.84 -7.01 -39.46
C TRP A 31 5.73 -7.86 -40.12
N ALA A 32 6.04 -9.06 -40.55
CA ALA A 32 5.05 -9.98 -41.11
C ALA A 32 3.95 -10.34 -40.10
N LYS A 33 4.30 -10.53 -38.82
CA LYS A 33 3.32 -10.77 -37.74
C LYS A 33 2.40 -9.55 -37.50
N LEU A 34 2.89 -8.34 -37.73
CA LEU A 34 2.13 -7.10 -37.52
C LEU A 34 1.27 -6.73 -38.71
N GLN A 35 1.46 -7.34 -39.88
CA GLN A 35 0.77 -7.00 -41.10
C GLN A 35 -0.74 -7.32 -41.07
N THR A 36 -1.11 -8.42 -40.44
CA THR A 36 -2.50 -8.90 -40.46
C THR A 36 -3.10 -8.79 -39.03
N PRO A 37 -4.12 -7.93 -38.83
CA PRO A 37 -4.78 -7.79 -37.56
C PRO A 37 -5.77 -8.92 -37.27
N ALA A 38 -5.94 -9.28 -35.99
CA ALA A 38 -7.09 -10.03 -35.54
C ALA A 38 -8.36 -9.15 -35.65
N ARG A 39 -9.29 -9.50 -36.52
CA ARG A 39 -10.52 -8.73 -36.74
C ARG A 39 -11.64 -9.25 -35.85
N GLY A 40 -12.22 -8.36 -35.04
CA GLY A 40 -13.39 -8.64 -34.22
C GLY A 40 -14.68 -8.73 -35.04
N THR A 41 -15.73 -9.15 -34.41
CA THR A 41 -17.07 -9.24 -35.00
C THR A 41 -17.90 -7.97 -34.78
N GLU A 42 -17.60 -7.21 -33.73
CA GLU A 42 -18.28 -5.98 -33.35
C GLU A 42 -17.84 -4.78 -34.20
N PRO A 43 -18.74 -3.87 -34.59
CA PRO A 43 -18.41 -2.58 -35.18
C PRO A 43 -17.72 -1.64 -34.20
N LEU A 44 -16.94 -0.67 -34.68
CA LEU A 44 -16.22 0.28 -33.83
C LEU A 44 -17.16 1.09 -32.92
N ALA A 45 -18.32 1.51 -33.42
CA ALA A 45 -19.28 2.26 -32.62
C ALA A 45 -19.81 1.46 -31.44
N GLU A 46 -20.08 0.17 -31.62
CA GLU A 46 -20.48 -0.74 -30.54
C GLU A 46 -19.35 -0.92 -29.52
N TYR A 47 -18.13 -1.20 -30.01
CA TYR A 47 -16.95 -1.35 -29.15
C TYR A 47 -16.70 -0.11 -28.29
N LEU A 48 -16.82 1.09 -28.81
CA LEU A 48 -16.60 2.34 -28.06
C LEU A 48 -17.65 2.57 -26.96
N ASN A 49 -18.86 2.04 -27.13
CA ASN A 49 -19.94 2.14 -26.16
C ASN A 49 -19.86 1.05 -25.04
N MET A 50 -19.00 0.05 -25.20
CA MET A 50 -18.83 -1.00 -24.19
C MET A 50 -18.15 -0.45 -22.93
N LYS A 51 -18.39 -1.14 -21.79
CA LYS A 51 -17.64 -0.87 -20.54
C LYS A 51 -16.14 -1.08 -20.78
N LYS A 52 -15.32 -0.28 -20.09
CA LYS A 52 -13.84 -0.33 -20.21
C LYS A 52 -13.27 -1.75 -20.07
N ALA A 53 -13.77 -2.54 -19.14
CA ALA A 53 -13.31 -3.93 -18.94
C ALA A 53 -13.55 -4.79 -20.20
N GLN A 54 -14.72 -4.69 -20.82
CA GLN A 54 -15.06 -5.43 -22.04
C GLN A 54 -14.19 -4.99 -23.23
N GLN A 55 -13.97 -3.66 -23.37
CA GLN A 55 -13.03 -3.14 -24.38
C GLN A 55 -11.62 -3.68 -24.16
N ASP A 56 -11.17 -3.75 -22.91
CA ASP A 56 -9.84 -4.23 -22.57
C ASP A 56 -9.69 -5.74 -22.82
N ASP A 57 -10.73 -6.53 -22.64
CA ASP A 57 -10.72 -7.96 -22.92
C ASP A 57 -10.76 -8.25 -24.43
N LEU A 58 -11.56 -7.51 -25.20
CA LEU A 58 -11.63 -7.67 -26.67
C LEU A 58 -10.35 -7.25 -27.41
N LYS A 59 -9.62 -6.26 -26.88
CA LYS A 59 -8.33 -5.87 -27.49
C LYS A 59 -7.17 -6.78 -27.06
N ASP A 60 -7.36 -7.62 -26.04
CA ASP A 60 -6.31 -8.48 -25.48
C ASP A 60 -6.18 -9.78 -26.28
N VAL A 61 -5.63 -9.67 -27.46
CA VAL A 61 -5.27 -10.80 -28.35
C VAL A 61 -3.83 -11.27 -28.09
N GLY A 62 -3.33 -11.03 -26.88
CA GLY A 62 -1.93 -11.19 -26.54
C GLY A 62 -1.08 -10.01 -26.97
N GLY A 63 0.23 -10.13 -26.78
CA GLY A 63 1.14 -9.05 -27.17
C GLY A 63 2.59 -9.39 -26.87
N PHE A 64 3.45 -8.39 -27.05
CA PHE A 64 4.89 -8.52 -26.86
C PHE A 64 5.49 -7.28 -26.19
N MET A 65 6.61 -7.48 -25.57
CA MET A 65 7.61 -6.45 -25.22
C MET A 65 8.82 -6.71 -26.10
N ALA A 66 9.26 -5.69 -26.84
CA ALA A 66 10.35 -5.84 -27.82
C ALA A 66 11.72 -5.83 -27.12
N GLY A 67 12.06 -6.92 -26.46
CA GLY A 67 13.29 -7.08 -25.66
C GLY A 67 13.26 -8.35 -24.84
N THR A 68 14.23 -8.45 -23.91
CA THR A 68 14.52 -9.61 -23.06
C THR A 68 14.14 -9.36 -21.60
N LEU A 69 13.73 -10.43 -20.92
CA LEU A 69 13.41 -10.45 -19.49
C LEU A 69 14.36 -11.42 -18.77
N SER A 70 14.75 -11.11 -17.54
CA SER A 70 15.55 -12.01 -16.66
C SER A 70 14.72 -13.15 -16.06
N GLY A 71 13.38 -13.06 -16.13
CA GLY A 71 12.47 -14.04 -15.60
C GLY A 71 11.17 -14.11 -16.40
N PRO A 72 10.21 -14.95 -16.00
CA PRO A 72 8.99 -15.20 -16.77
C PRO A 72 8.01 -13.99 -16.73
N ARG A 73 8.17 -13.07 -15.81
CA ARG A 73 7.22 -11.98 -15.56
C ARG A 73 7.63 -10.70 -16.29
N ARG A 74 6.69 -10.05 -16.96
CA ARG A 74 6.89 -8.73 -17.56
C ARG A 74 6.74 -7.64 -16.48
N LYS A 75 7.85 -7.32 -15.82
CA LYS A 75 8.01 -6.24 -14.84
C LYS A 75 9.17 -5.35 -15.27
N ALA A 76 9.18 -4.09 -14.87
CA ALA A 76 10.25 -3.14 -15.26
C ALA A 76 11.63 -3.65 -14.81
N ASN A 77 11.75 -4.07 -13.55
CA ASN A 77 13.01 -4.59 -12.99
C ASN A 77 13.47 -5.94 -13.56
N ASN A 78 12.64 -6.63 -14.35
CA ASN A 78 13.01 -7.85 -15.05
C ASN A 78 13.50 -7.58 -16.49
N VAL A 79 13.35 -6.37 -17.01
CA VAL A 79 13.81 -6.07 -18.37
C VAL A 79 15.34 -5.94 -18.40
N THR A 80 15.98 -6.79 -19.18
CA THR A 80 17.44 -6.79 -19.35
C THR A 80 17.89 -6.05 -20.60
N GLY A 81 16.99 -5.86 -21.57
CA GLY A 81 17.31 -5.10 -22.77
C GLY A 81 16.13 -4.93 -23.70
N ARG A 82 16.26 -3.97 -24.63
CA ARG A 82 15.28 -3.63 -25.67
C ARG A 82 15.93 -3.61 -27.04
N ASP A 83 15.29 -4.24 -28.00
CA ASP A 83 15.76 -4.33 -29.41
C ASP A 83 15.03 -3.39 -30.36
N VAL A 84 13.85 -2.90 -29.94
CA VAL A 84 13.01 -2.00 -30.76
C VAL A 84 12.41 -0.94 -29.85
N ILE A 85 12.50 0.33 -30.22
CA ILE A 85 11.70 1.39 -29.62
C ILE A 85 10.24 1.20 -30.06
N THR A 86 9.34 1.30 -29.11
CA THR A 86 7.89 1.18 -29.34
C THR A 86 7.18 2.38 -28.76
N LEU A 87 6.52 3.18 -29.62
CA LEU A 87 5.78 4.38 -29.25
C LEU A 87 4.27 4.18 -29.51
N ASP A 88 3.44 4.51 -28.54
CA ASP A 88 1.98 4.49 -28.61
C ASP A 88 1.48 5.92 -28.78
N LEU A 89 0.97 6.27 -29.95
CA LEU A 89 0.51 7.62 -30.31
C LEU A 89 -1.01 7.67 -30.17
N ASP A 90 -1.48 8.04 -29.00
CA ASP A 90 -2.92 8.04 -28.62
C ASP A 90 -3.56 9.43 -28.71
N ASN A 91 -2.77 10.49 -28.91
CA ASN A 91 -3.20 11.89 -28.89
C ASN A 91 -3.09 12.56 -30.28
N ILE A 92 -3.20 11.79 -31.35
CA ILE A 92 -3.18 12.33 -32.72
C ILE A 92 -4.48 13.11 -32.96
N PRO A 93 -4.41 14.36 -33.44
CA PRO A 93 -5.62 15.13 -33.77
C PRO A 93 -6.45 14.50 -34.89
N PRO A 94 -7.75 14.77 -34.92
CA PRO A 94 -8.61 14.29 -36.02
C PRO A 94 -8.02 14.57 -37.40
N GLY A 95 -7.98 13.55 -38.26
CA GLY A 95 -7.39 13.66 -39.59
C GLY A 95 -5.87 13.68 -39.66
N GLY A 96 -5.16 13.66 -38.50
CA GLY A 96 -3.71 13.81 -38.42
C GLY A 96 -2.87 12.57 -38.77
N THR A 97 -3.51 11.49 -39.23
CA THR A 97 -2.82 10.24 -39.61
C THR A 97 -1.73 10.47 -40.63
N GLU A 98 -2.04 11.13 -41.74
CA GLU A 98 -1.09 11.37 -42.86
C GLU A 98 0.09 12.26 -42.42
N ASP A 99 -0.14 13.20 -41.54
CA ASP A 99 0.93 14.04 -41.00
C ASP A 99 1.93 13.21 -40.18
N VAL A 100 1.44 12.31 -39.30
CA VAL A 100 2.30 11.37 -38.53
C VAL A 100 3.07 10.45 -39.48
N LEU A 101 2.41 9.86 -40.50
CA LEU A 101 3.09 9.01 -41.48
C LEU A 101 4.22 9.76 -42.19
N ARG A 102 4.00 11.00 -42.58
CA ARG A 102 5.01 11.86 -43.21
C ARG A 102 6.17 12.20 -42.27
N ARG A 103 5.91 12.53 -41.02
CA ARG A 103 6.96 12.78 -40.00
C ARG A 103 7.85 11.56 -39.84
N VAL A 104 7.25 10.37 -39.68
CA VAL A 104 8.00 9.12 -39.50
C VAL A 104 8.73 8.73 -40.79
N GLU A 105 8.15 8.95 -41.96
CA GLU A 105 8.83 8.72 -43.24
C GLU A 105 10.07 9.59 -43.44
N GLY A 106 10.04 10.81 -42.87
CA GLY A 106 11.20 11.73 -42.86
C GLY A 106 12.37 11.28 -42.00
N LEU A 107 12.19 10.27 -41.11
CA LEU A 107 13.29 9.73 -40.32
C LEU A 107 14.31 9.00 -41.20
N SER A 108 15.58 9.07 -40.83
CA SER A 108 16.68 8.38 -41.52
C SER A 108 16.81 6.89 -41.17
N CYS A 109 15.95 6.36 -40.33
CA CYS A 109 15.97 4.97 -39.86
C CYS A 109 14.76 4.16 -40.37
N GLY A 110 14.90 2.82 -40.32
CA GLY A 110 13.82 1.88 -40.57
C GLY A 110 12.70 1.96 -39.55
N TYR A 111 11.47 1.69 -40.00
CA TYR A 111 10.30 1.74 -39.09
C TYR A 111 9.18 0.80 -39.54
N CYS A 112 8.29 0.50 -38.61
CA CYS A 112 6.99 -0.09 -38.84
C CYS A 112 5.92 0.67 -38.08
N ILE A 113 4.79 0.97 -38.73
CA ILE A 113 3.63 1.64 -38.15
C ILE A 113 2.42 0.74 -38.31
N TYR A 114 1.62 0.62 -37.22
CA TYR A 114 0.31 -0.02 -37.33
C TYR A 114 -0.71 0.67 -36.42
N SER A 115 -1.99 0.62 -36.86
CA SER A 115 -3.10 1.22 -36.10
C SER A 115 -3.56 0.33 -34.94
N THR A 116 -4.06 0.94 -33.87
CA THR A 116 -4.63 0.23 -32.73
C THR A 116 -6.13 -0.04 -32.91
N ARG A 117 -6.75 -0.90 -32.10
CA ARG A 117 -8.16 -1.28 -32.20
C ARG A 117 -9.15 -0.09 -32.18
N LYS A 118 -8.79 1.00 -31.48
CA LYS A 118 -9.62 2.21 -31.39
C LYS A 118 -9.37 3.23 -32.53
N HIS A 119 -8.50 2.91 -33.46
CA HIS A 119 -8.17 3.83 -34.52
C HIS A 119 -9.39 4.17 -35.38
N SER A 120 -9.58 5.45 -35.64
CA SER A 120 -10.51 5.97 -36.67
C SER A 120 -9.96 7.29 -37.21
N PRO A 121 -10.43 7.78 -38.38
CA PRO A 121 -10.05 9.09 -38.90
C PRO A 121 -10.36 10.26 -37.93
N ALA A 122 -11.44 10.13 -37.16
CA ALA A 122 -11.84 11.13 -36.16
C ALA A 122 -11.02 11.06 -34.83
N ALA A 123 -10.42 9.92 -34.54
CA ALA A 123 -9.58 9.70 -33.36
C ALA A 123 -8.42 8.74 -33.72
N PRO A 124 -7.40 9.24 -34.46
CA PRO A 124 -6.33 8.38 -34.92
C PRO A 124 -5.49 7.87 -33.78
N ARG A 125 -5.09 6.59 -33.84
CA ARG A 125 -4.23 5.93 -32.88
C ARG A 125 -3.28 4.99 -33.58
N LEU A 126 -1.99 5.27 -33.44
CA LEU A 126 -0.94 4.55 -34.17
C LEU A 126 0.13 4.05 -33.20
N ARG A 127 0.78 2.97 -33.55
CA ARG A 127 2.02 2.51 -32.95
C ARG A 127 3.16 2.62 -33.92
N VAL A 128 4.27 3.18 -33.45
CA VAL A 128 5.51 3.31 -34.21
C VAL A 128 6.57 2.44 -33.59
N LEU A 129 7.18 1.56 -34.39
CA LEU A 129 8.26 0.67 -34.01
C LEU A 129 9.53 1.05 -34.77
N LEU A 130 10.62 1.24 -34.04
CA LEU A 130 11.91 1.66 -34.60
C LEU A 130 12.97 0.65 -34.15
N PRO A 131 13.50 -0.20 -35.05
CA PRO A 131 14.49 -1.21 -34.69
C PRO A 131 15.85 -0.59 -34.45
N LEU A 132 16.53 -1.07 -33.37
CA LEU A 132 17.80 -0.56 -32.92
C LEU A 132 18.97 -1.31 -33.57
N ASP A 133 20.13 -0.66 -33.70
CA ASP A 133 21.38 -1.23 -34.21
C ASP A 133 21.99 -2.27 -33.25
N ARG A 134 21.71 -2.16 -31.98
CA ARG A 134 22.05 -3.11 -30.92
C ARG A 134 20.95 -3.18 -29.87
N THR A 135 21.02 -4.15 -28.98
CA THR A 135 20.17 -4.16 -27.78
C THR A 135 20.57 -2.98 -26.87
N ALA A 136 19.60 -2.14 -26.54
CA ALA A 136 19.73 -1.12 -25.51
C ALA A 136 19.50 -1.71 -24.13
N SER A 137 20.24 -1.30 -23.12
CA SER A 137 19.96 -1.67 -21.71
C SER A 137 18.62 -1.08 -21.25
N ALA A 138 18.11 -1.57 -20.12
CA ALA A 138 16.89 -1.05 -19.54
C ALA A 138 16.96 0.47 -19.30
N ASP A 139 18.08 0.97 -18.80
CA ASP A 139 18.28 2.38 -18.49
C ASP A 139 18.50 3.24 -19.75
N GLU A 140 19.09 2.70 -20.81
CA GLU A 140 19.26 3.40 -22.09
C GLU A 140 17.93 3.56 -22.85
N TYR A 141 16.94 2.73 -22.56
CA TYR A 141 15.72 2.67 -23.37
C TYR A 141 14.86 3.93 -23.29
N GLU A 142 14.56 4.42 -22.09
CA GLU A 142 13.68 5.57 -21.92
C GLU A 142 14.25 6.85 -22.58
N PRO A 143 15.52 7.25 -22.36
CA PRO A 143 16.07 8.43 -23.00
C PRO A 143 16.07 8.33 -24.55
N ILE A 144 16.41 7.18 -25.13
CA ILE A 144 16.36 7.05 -26.61
C ILE A 144 14.95 7.06 -27.14
N ALA A 145 13.98 6.47 -26.45
CA ALA A 145 12.58 6.48 -26.84
C ALA A 145 11.98 7.90 -26.78
N ARG A 146 12.31 8.67 -25.73
CA ARG A 146 11.89 10.08 -25.59
C ARG A 146 12.51 10.96 -26.65
N LYS A 147 13.80 10.75 -27.00
CA LYS A 147 14.46 11.49 -28.05
C LYS A 147 13.82 11.21 -29.43
N MET A 148 13.43 9.98 -29.71
CA MET A 148 12.71 9.66 -30.94
C MET A 148 11.30 10.23 -30.96
N ALA A 149 10.61 10.24 -29.81
CA ALA A 149 9.30 10.87 -29.70
C ALA A 149 9.36 12.38 -29.91
N GLU A 150 10.45 13.05 -29.50
CA GLU A 150 10.68 14.48 -29.78
C GLU A 150 10.71 14.78 -31.30
N TYR A 151 11.31 13.91 -32.11
CA TYR A 151 11.32 14.05 -33.57
C TYR A 151 9.94 13.80 -34.22
N ILE A 152 9.14 12.90 -33.63
CA ILE A 152 7.82 12.55 -34.19
C ILE A 152 6.74 13.51 -33.69
N GLY A 153 6.82 13.93 -32.45
CA GLY A 153 5.87 14.77 -31.74
C GLY A 153 5.56 14.19 -30.37
N LEU A 154 6.19 14.72 -29.32
CA LEU A 154 5.98 14.30 -27.94
C LEU A 154 4.53 14.42 -27.49
N GLU A 155 3.84 15.48 -27.95
CA GLU A 155 2.44 15.77 -27.67
C GLU A 155 1.48 14.68 -28.15
N LEU A 156 1.90 13.88 -29.13
CA LEU A 156 1.11 12.79 -29.71
C LEU A 156 1.17 11.51 -28.89
N CYS A 157 2.20 11.39 -28.02
CA CYS A 157 2.49 10.17 -27.30
C CYS A 157 1.62 9.97 -26.05
N ASP A 158 1.27 8.72 -25.77
CA ASP A 158 0.85 8.30 -24.42
C ASP A 158 2.06 8.45 -23.48
N PRO A 159 1.96 9.22 -22.35
CA PRO A 159 3.06 9.39 -21.41
C PRO A 159 3.65 8.09 -20.87
N THR A 160 2.87 7.02 -20.82
CA THR A 160 3.32 5.71 -20.32
C THR A 160 4.03 4.86 -21.39
N THR A 161 4.14 5.35 -22.63
CA THR A 161 4.78 4.61 -23.73
C THR A 161 6.27 4.38 -23.51
N PHE A 162 6.90 5.22 -22.69
CA PHE A 162 8.34 5.18 -22.41
C PHE A 162 8.74 4.14 -21.35
N GLU A 163 7.76 3.55 -20.66
CA GLU A 163 8.05 2.48 -19.68
C GLU A 163 8.79 1.32 -20.34
N VAL A 164 9.95 0.94 -19.77
CA VAL A 164 10.81 -0.10 -20.34
C VAL A 164 10.09 -1.44 -20.53
N SER A 165 9.10 -1.77 -19.70
CA SER A 165 8.29 -2.99 -19.78
C SER A 165 6.98 -2.83 -20.58
N ARG A 166 6.82 -1.73 -21.33
CA ARG A 166 5.56 -1.44 -22.04
C ARG A 166 5.11 -2.58 -22.95
N LEU A 167 3.85 -2.98 -22.78
CA LEU A 167 3.18 -3.97 -23.61
C LEU A 167 2.75 -3.37 -24.95
N MET A 168 3.11 -4.00 -26.03
CA MET A 168 2.51 -3.82 -27.34
C MET A 168 1.56 -4.98 -27.64
N TYR A 169 0.26 -4.70 -27.69
CA TYR A 169 -0.71 -5.72 -28.14
C TYR A 169 -0.46 -6.11 -29.58
N TRP A 170 -0.62 -7.39 -29.92
CA TRP A 170 -0.72 -7.79 -31.31
C TRP A 170 -1.82 -6.99 -32.01
N PRO A 171 -1.71 -6.78 -33.31
CA PRO A 171 -2.69 -6.00 -34.04
C PRO A 171 -4.10 -6.58 -33.93
N SER A 172 -5.07 -5.73 -33.63
CA SER A 172 -6.49 -6.06 -33.68
C SER A 172 -7.31 -4.86 -34.11
N CYS A 173 -8.43 -5.09 -34.79
CA CYS A 173 -9.36 -4.06 -35.24
C CYS A 173 -10.81 -4.55 -35.15
N CYS A 174 -11.77 -3.61 -35.12
CA CYS A 174 -13.19 -3.93 -35.20
C CYS A 174 -13.57 -4.38 -36.62
N SER A 175 -14.79 -4.93 -36.81
CA SER A 175 -15.26 -5.52 -38.06
C SER A 175 -15.24 -4.52 -39.24
N ASP A 176 -15.58 -3.27 -38.96
CA ASP A 176 -15.70 -2.16 -39.94
C ASP A 176 -14.51 -1.18 -39.92
N SER A 177 -13.50 -1.40 -39.07
CA SER A 177 -12.37 -0.49 -38.96
C SER A 177 -11.35 -0.68 -40.06
N GLN A 178 -10.80 0.43 -40.54
CA GLN A 178 -9.62 0.42 -41.37
C GLN A 178 -8.39 0.08 -40.55
N TYR A 179 -7.59 -0.86 -41.03
CA TYR A 179 -6.28 -1.18 -40.44
C TYR A 179 -5.19 -0.52 -41.25
N ILE A 180 -4.37 0.31 -40.59
CA ILE A 180 -3.22 0.96 -41.19
C ILE A 180 -1.99 0.13 -40.87
N TYR A 181 -1.20 -0.17 -41.91
CA TYR A 181 0.08 -0.87 -41.78
C TYR A 181 1.05 -0.33 -42.83
N VAL A 182 2.15 0.25 -42.36
CA VAL A 182 3.20 0.85 -43.19
C VAL A 182 4.56 0.53 -42.62
N TRP A 183 5.52 0.17 -43.45
CA TRP A 183 6.91 -0.02 -43.03
C TRP A 183 7.89 0.39 -44.09
N LYS A 184 9.13 0.69 -43.72
CA LYS A 184 10.24 1.00 -44.63
C LYS A 184 11.51 0.34 -44.17
N ASP A 185 12.26 -0.20 -45.13
CA ASP A 185 13.60 -0.75 -44.97
C ASP A 185 14.64 0.37 -45.14
N LYS A 186 15.13 0.87 -44.03
CA LYS A 186 16.15 1.90 -43.90
C LYS A 186 17.17 1.46 -42.83
N PRO A 187 18.33 2.12 -42.68
CA PRO A 187 19.30 1.80 -41.64
C PRO A 187 18.69 1.66 -40.24
N LEU A 188 19.26 0.77 -39.43
CA LEU A 188 18.84 0.60 -38.04
C LEU A 188 19.16 1.85 -37.23
N LEU A 189 18.35 2.13 -36.22
CA LEU A 189 18.51 3.31 -35.38
C LEU A 189 19.69 3.14 -34.41
N SER A 190 20.62 4.08 -34.45
CA SER A 190 21.82 3.99 -33.60
C SER A 190 21.56 4.40 -32.17
N VAL A 191 21.66 3.44 -31.24
CA VAL A 191 21.56 3.69 -29.79
C VAL A 191 22.62 4.69 -29.34
N LYS A 192 23.88 4.48 -29.73
CA LYS A 192 24.98 5.40 -29.40
C LYS A 192 24.77 6.80 -29.95
N GLY A 193 24.24 6.89 -31.20
CA GLY A 193 23.96 8.17 -31.85
C GLY A 193 22.88 8.97 -31.12
N LEU A 194 21.83 8.30 -30.62
CA LEU A 194 20.78 8.97 -29.84
C LEU A 194 21.24 9.41 -28.45
N LEU A 195 21.93 8.53 -27.73
CA LEU A 195 22.48 8.87 -26.42
C LEU A 195 23.48 10.02 -26.48
N GLY A 196 24.27 10.08 -27.57
CA GLY A 196 25.24 11.16 -27.80
C GLY A 196 24.62 12.53 -28.10
N GLN A 197 23.30 12.63 -28.25
CA GLN A 197 22.59 13.90 -28.39
C GLN A 197 22.25 14.59 -27.07
N TYR A 198 22.45 13.89 -25.96
CA TYR A 198 22.33 14.43 -24.62
C TYR A 198 23.70 14.93 -24.14
N GLU A 199 23.69 15.95 -23.31
CA GLU A 199 24.86 16.35 -22.54
C GLU A 199 25.26 15.23 -21.56
N ASP A 200 24.28 14.74 -20.79
CA ASP A 200 24.32 13.51 -20.02
C ASP A 200 22.98 12.78 -20.13
N TRP A 201 22.95 11.66 -20.85
CA TRP A 201 21.71 10.89 -21.00
C TRP A 201 21.27 10.19 -19.71
N ARG A 202 22.15 10.06 -18.72
CA ARG A 202 21.84 9.48 -17.42
C ARG A 202 21.03 10.42 -16.55
N ASP A 203 21.18 11.72 -16.76
CA ASP A 203 20.41 12.73 -16.03
C ASP A 203 18.96 12.77 -16.57
N CYS A 204 18.04 12.19 -15.79
CA CYS A 204 16.61 12.13 -16.15
C CYS A 204 15.96 13.52 -16.30
N THR A 205 16.60 14.57 -15.79
CA THR A 205 16.06 15.95 -15.91
C THR A 205 16.22 16.54 -17.30
N LEU A 206 17.18 16.02 -18.06
CA LEU A 206 17.47 16.43 -19.43
C LEU A 206 16.57 15.71 -20.46
N TRP A 207 15.77 14.74 -20.05
CA TRP A 207 14.93 13.97 -20.96
C TRP A 207 13.74 14.79 -21.47
N PRO A 208 13.41 14.73 -22.77
CA PRO A 208 12.22 15.37 -23.31
C PRO A 208 10.94 14.90 -22.61
N GLN A 209 10.07 15.83 -22.24
CA GLN A 209 8.85 15.54 -21.47
C GLN A 209 7.60 15.74 -22.32
N VAL A 210 6.66 14.81 -22.25
CA VAL A 210 5.33 14.97 -22.88
C VAL A 210 4.64 16.19 -22.26
N PRO A 211 4.09 17.13 -23.04
CA PRO A 211 3.37 18.27 -22.50
C PRO A 211 2.27 17.86 -21.54
N GLY A 212 2.26 18.44 -20.35
CA GLY A 212 1.30 18.10 -19.29
C GLY A 212 1.61 16.82 -18.50
N SER A 213 2.68 16.08 -18.82
CA SER A 213 3.10 14.91 -18.04
C SER A 213 3.62 15.28 -16.64
N GLN A 214 4.09 16.51 -16.44
CA GLN A 214 4.45 17.07 -15.14
C GLN A 214 3.31 16.98 -14.11
N ASN A 215 2.06 16.96 -14.60
CA ASN A 215 0.86 16.80 -13.77
C ASN A 215 0.48 15.33 -13.52
N LEU A 216 1.21 14.35 -14.10
CA LEU A 216 0.90 12.94 -13.90
C LEU A 216 1.03 12.50 -12.45
N PRO A 217 2.13 12.82 -11.73
CA PRO A 217 2.24 12.50 -10.31
C PRO A 217 1.13 13.16 -9.49
N THR A 218 0.81 14.43 -9.76
CA THR A 218 -0.29 15.15 -9.08
C THR A 218 -1.65 14.48 -9.32
N LYS A 219 -1.95 14.09 -10.58
CA LYS A 219 -3.19 13.35 -10.89
C LYS A 219 -3.24 11.99 -10.20
N LEU A 220 -2.11 11.30 -10.12
CA LEU A 220 -1.99 10.02 -9.42
C LEU A 220 -2.15 10.20 -7.90
N ALA A 221 -1.59 11.26 -7.32
CA ALA A 221 -1.74 11.59 -5.91
C ALA A 221 -3.21 11.86 -5.55
N VAL A 222 -3.91 12.68 -6.35
CA VAL A 222 -5.35 12.92 -6.16
C VAL A 222 -6.16 11.63 -6.22
N LYS A 223 -5.83 10.73 -7.15
CA LYS A 223 -6.50 9.41 -7.27
C LYS A 223 -6.19 8.48 -6.09
N GLN A 224 -4.98 8.52 -5.56
CA GLN A 224 -4.56 7.68 -4.44
C GLN A 224 -5.11 8.19 -3.11
N GLY A 225 -5.37 9.49 -3.00
CA GLY A 225 -5.74 10.19 -1.78
C GLY A 225 -4.57 10.34 -0.81
N ASP A 226 -4.77 11.11 0.25
CA ASP A 226 -3.75 11.33 1.27
C ASP A 226 -3.40 10.03 1.99
N PRO A 227 -2.15 9.56 1.95
CA PRO A 227 -1.74 8.32 2.59
C PRO A 227 -1.85 8.38 4.12
N GLU A 228 -1.69 9.55 4.73
CA GLU A 228 -1.81 9.76 6.17
C GLU A 228 -3.27 9.71 6.64
N ALA A 229 -4.22 10.06 5.78
CA ALA A 229 -5.66 9.99 6.09
C ALA A 229 -6.25 8.58 5.95
N LYS A 230 -5.46 7.60 5.49
CA LYS A 230 -5.92 6.21 5.39
C LYS A 230 -6.06 5.58 6.77
N ASN A 231 -7.09 4.76 6.94
CA ASN A 231 -7.30 3.99 8.16
C ASN A 231 -6.37 2.77 8.24
N GLY A 232 -6.14 2.27 9.45
CA GLY A 232 -5.42 1.04 9.72
C GLY A 232 -3.91 1.15 9.48
N VAL A 233 -3.28 -0.01 9.25
CA VAL A 233 -1.81 -0.15 9.19
C VAL A 233 -1.13 0.79 8.19
N VAL A 234 -1.72 0.95 7.00
CA VAL A 234 -1.13 1.81 5.95
C VAL A 234 -1.09 3.27 6.38
N GLY A 235 -2.20 3.78 6.96
CA GLY A 235 -2.25 5.17 7.42
C GLY A 235 -1.33 5.41 8.61
N ALA A 236 -1.34 4.53 9.61
CA ALA A 236 -0.46 4.63 10.75
C ALA A 236 1.01 4.61 10.34
N PHE A 237 1.39 3.70 9.44
CA PHE A 237 2.74 3.65 8.88
C PHE A 237 3.12 4.96 8.19
N CYS A 238 2.24 5.52 7.33
CA CYS A 238 2.53 6.76 6.60
C CYS A 238 2.53 8.02 7.50
N ARG A 239 1.89 7.99 8.66
CA ARG A 239 2.00 9.05 9.68
C ARG A 239 3.27 8.94 10.51
N THR A 240 3.79 7.72 10.67
CA THR A 240 5.06 7.46 11.38
C THR A 240 6.26 7.70 10.47
N TYR A 241 6.18 7.26 9.22
CA TYR A 241 7.25 7.32 8.22
C TYR A 241 6.81 8.10 6.99
N ASP A 242 7.43 9.24 6.73
CA ASP A 242 7.41 9.85 5.40
C ASP A 242 8.39 9.12 4.46
N ILE A 243 8.46 9.55 3.21
CA ILE A 243 9.39 8.95 2.22
C ILE A 243 10.85 9.07 2.67
N TYR A 244 11.25 10.21 3.27
CA TYR A 244 12.63 10.45 3.67
C TYR A 244 13.05 9.49 4.78
N ARG A 245 12.27 9.46 5.86
CA ARG A 245 12.53 8.55 6.99
C ARG A 245 12.48 7.08 6.58
N ALA A 246 11.54 6.70 5.69
CA ALA A 246 11.45 5.34 5.17
C ALA A 246 12.68 4.94 4.34
N MET A 247 13.23 5.86 3.54
CA MET A 247 14.48 5.63 2.81
C MET A 247 15.67 5.42 3.73
N ASP A 248 15.82 6.26 4.74
CA ASP A 248 16.96 6.26 5.64
C ASP A 248 16.97 5.06 6.59
N GLU A 249 15.82 4.75 7.19
CA GLU A 249 15.73 3.75 8.26
C GLU A 249 15.38 2.35 7.76
N LEU A 250 14.51 2.24 6.74
CA LEU A 250 13.92 0.95 6.35
C LEU A 250 14.51 0.36 5.06
N ILE A 251 15.03 1.20 4.17
CA ILE A 251 15.70 0.78 2.92
C ILE A 251 17.02 1.56 2.72
N PRO A 252 17.91 1.58 3.73
CA PRO A 252 19.15 2.35 3.65
C PRO A 252 20.00 1.94 2.47
N GLY A 253 20.68 2.92 1.83
CA GLY A 253 21.58 2.70 0.71
C GLY A 253 20.91 2.34 -0.62
N MET A 254 19.56 2.46 -0.73
CA MET A 254 18.87 2.27 -2.02
C MET A 254 18.79 3.56 -2.82
N TYR A 255 18.78 4.71 -2.17
CA TYR A 255 18.68 6.02 -2.80
C TYR A 255 19.71 7.00 -2.24
N GLU A 256 20.21 7.88 -3.11
CA GLU A 256 21.11 8.95 -2.76
C GLU A 256 20.54 10.30 -3.20
N PRO A 257 20.54 11.34 -2.36
CA PRO A 257 20.03 12.66 -2.73
C PRO A 257 20.91 13.30 -3.80
N VAL A 258 20.28 14.05 -4.70
CA VAL A 258 21.00 14.90 -5.68
C VAL A 258 21.21 16.27 -5.05
N GLU A 259 22.43 16.59 -4.61
CA GLU A 259 22.75 17.82 -3.87
C GLU A 259 22.31 19.11 -4.58
N SER A 260 22.41 19.14 -5.92
CA SER A 260 22.03 20.32 -6.73
C SER A 260 20.51 20.47 -6.91
N MET A 261 19.69 19.47 -6.55
CA MET A 261 18.26 19.44 -6.84
C MET A 261 17.45 18.90 -5.65
N PRO A 262 17.02 19.73 -4.71
CA PRO A 262 16.23 19.31 -3.56
C PRO A 262 14.98 18.51 -3.96
N GLY A 263 14.71 17.39 -3.26
CA GLY A 263 13.59 16.51 -3.54
C GLY A 263 13.81 15.51 -4.69
N ARG A 264 15.00 15.46 -5.30
CA ARG A 264 15.41 14.45 -6.27
C ARG A 264 16.44 13.49 -5.70
N TYR A 265 16.29 12.24 -6.06
CA TYR A 265 17.12 11.13 -5.60
C TYR A 265 17.55 10.25 -6.77
N THR A 266 18.70 9.64 -6.62
CA THR A 266 19.26 8.62 -7.52
C THR A 266 19.03 7.25 -6.92
N TYR A 267 18.42 6.34 -7.67
CA TYR A 267 18.34 4.92 -7.29
C TYR A 267 19.67 4.23 -7.58
N LEU A 268 20.32 3.69 -6.57
CA LEU A 268 21.69 3.14 -6.67
C LEU A 268 21.76 1.77 -7.36
N GLY A 269 20.63 1.08 -7.55
CA GLY A 269 20.55 -0.17 -8.32
C GLY A 269 20.49 0.02 -9.84
N GLY A 270 20.51 1.26 -10.34
CA GLY A 270 20.48 1.63 -11.75
C GLY A 270 21.71 2.45 -12.17
N SER A 271 21.70 2.90 -13.43
CA SER A 271 22.78 3.72 -14.00
C SER A 271 22.36 5.16 -14.33
N THR A 272 21.08 5.51 -14.12
CA THR A 272 20.56 6.87 -14.32
C THR A 272 20.59 7.66 -13.01
N THR A 273 20.57 8.99 -13.09
CA THR A 273 20.66 9.91 -11.95
C THR A 273 19.43 10.82 -11.87
N GLY A 274 19.04 11.22 -10.64
CA GLY A 274 17.99 12.22 -10.39
C GLY A 274 16.58 11.83 -10.83
N GLY A 275 16.33 10.54 -11.09
CA GLY A 275 15.07 10.05 -11.62
C GLY A 275 13.98 9.80 -10.59
N ALA A 276 14.30 9.68 -9.32
CA ALA A 276 13.33 9.55 -8.25
C ALA A 276 13.00 10.93 -7.68
N VAL A 277 11.72 11.29 -7.70
CA VAL A 277 11.22 12.63 -7.31
C VAL A 277 10.23 12.49 -6.19
N ILE A 278 10.43 13.27 -5.13
CA ILE A 278 9.55 13.30 -3.96
C ILE A 278 8.54 14.45 -4.12
N TYR A 279 7.28 14.15 -3.82
CA TYR A 279 6.15 15.05 -3.94
C TYR A 279 5.43 15.22 -2.60
N ASP A 280 4.65 16.31 -2.50
CA ASP A 280 3.74 16.58 -1.39
C ASP A 280 4.44 16.47 -0.02
N SER A 281 5.58 17.18 0.11
CA SER A 281 6.36 17.27 1.35
C SER A 281 6.76 15.93 1.97
N GLY A 282 7.06 14.93 1.14
CA GLY A 282 7.51 13.62 1.63
C GLY A 282 6.43 12.53 1.62
N LYS A 283 5.19 12.83 1.19
CA LYS A 283 4.11 11.84 1.17
C LYS A 283 4.22 10.83 0.04
N PHE A 284 4.80 11.23 -1.09
CA PHE A 284 4.87 10.40 -2.29
C PHE A 284 6.25 10.45 -2.95
N LEU A 285 6.61 9.35 -3.59
CA LEU A 285 7.75 9.25 -4.49
C LEU A 285 7.26 8.74 -5.86
N TYR A 286 7.79 9.33 -6.93
CA TYR A 286 7.65 8.80 -8.29
C TYR A 286 9.04 8.54 -8.88
N SER A 287 9.28 7.35 -9.40
CA SER A 287 10.59 6.98 -9.96
C SER A 287 10.53 6.81 -11.48
N HIS A 288 11.46 7.47 -12.17
CA HIS A 288 11.76 7.31 -13.59
C HIS A 288 12.89 6.30 -13.85
N HIS A 289 13.56 5.80 -12.81
CA HIS A 289 14.59 4.79 -12.96
C HIS A 289 14.01 3.47 -13.44
N ALA A 290 14.44 2.98 -14.59
CA ALA A 290 13.86 1.80 -15.23
C ALA A 290 13.99 0.51 -14.39
N THR A 291 15.09 0.38 -13.65
CA THR A 291 15.40 -0.79 -12.81
C THR A 291 14.87 -0.71 -11.39
N ASP A 292 14.34 0.46 -10.98
CA ASP A 292 13.75 0.67 -9.66
C ASP A 292 12.47 -0.17 -9.50
N PRO A 293 12.27 -0.91 -8.40
CA PRO A 293 10.99 -1.56 -8.10
C PRO A 293 9.77 -0.64 -8.13
N CYS A 294 9.98 0.67 -7.89
CA CYS A 294 8.96 1.72 -7.96
C CYS A 294 8.82 2.38 -9.35
N SER A 295 9.55 1.91 -10.36
CA SER A 295 9.56 2.48 -11.72
C SER A 295 8.15 2.74 -12.26
N GLY A 296 7.88 3.97 -12.71
CA GLY A 296 6.61 4.37 -13.32
C GLY A 296 5.42 4.40 -12.36
N LYS A 297 5.65 4.32 -11.04
CA LYS A 297 4.59 4.31 -10.02
C LYS A 297 4.74 5.50 -9.09
N LEU A 298 3.61 6.07 -8.68
CA LEU A 298 3.57 6.97 -7.53
C LEU A 298 3.32 6.13 -6.29
N VAL A 299 4.27 6.11 -5.36
CA VAL A 299 4.23 5.31 -4.14
C VAL A 299 4.27 6.19 -2.90
N ASN A 300 3.56 5.78 -1.84
CA ASN A 300 3.73 6.32 -0.50
C ASN A 300 4.81 5.54 0.26
N ALA A 301 5.13 5.93 1.49
CA ALA A 301 6.18 5.29 2.28
C ALA A 301 5.94 3.78 2.50
N PHE A 302 4.70 3.37 2.75
CA PHE A 302 4.34 1.95 2.90
C PHE A 302 4.61 1.14 1.63
N ASP A 303 4.16 1.65 0.47
CA ASP A 303 4.37 0.97 -0.80
C ASP A 303 5.83 1.03 -1.28
N LEU A 304 6.57 2.10 -0.95
CA LEU A 304 8.01 2.20 -1.20
C LEU A 304 8.75 1.03 -0.53
N VAL A 305 8.60 0.90 0.78
CA VAL A 305 9.25 -0.17 1.56
C VAL A 305 8.77 -1.55 1.11
N ARG A 306 7.47 -1.71 0.88
CA ARG A 306 6.85 -2.96 0.40
C ARG A 306 7.49 -3.45 -0.89
N LEU A 307 7.63 -2.57 -1.87
CA LEU A 307 8.16 -2.95 -3.19
C LEU A 307 9.65 -3.29 -3.14
N HIS A 308 10.42 -2.56 -2.33
CA HIS A 308 11.86 -2.81 -2.20
C HIS A 308 12.19 -4.07 -1.39
N ARG A 309 11.47 -4.31 -0.28
CA ARG A 309 11.79 -5.44 0.61
C ARG A 309 11.05 -6.74 0.28
N PHE A 310 9.88 -6.65 -0.33
CA PHE A 310 8.97 -7.78 -0.49
C PHE A 310 8.37 -7.91 -1.88
N GLY A 311 8.76 -7.06 -2.85
CA GLY A 311 8.16 -7.04 -4.19
C GLY A 311 8.34 -8.33 -4.98
N ASP A 312 9.40 -9.09 -4.73
CA ASP A 312 9.69 -10.41 -5.29
C ASP A 312 8.67 -11.50 -4.84
N LYS A 313 8.10 -11.37 -3.62
CA LYS A 313 7.07 -12.29 -3.13
C LYS A 313 5.81 -12.32 -4.02
N ASP A 314 5.61 -11.28 -4.84
CA ASP A 314 4.45 -11.17 -5.74
C ASP A 314 4.66 -11.87 -7.09
N ASP A 315 5.80 -12.54 -7.30
CA ASP A 315 6.13 -13.14 -8.59
C ASP A 315 5.19 -14.28 -8.98
N GLU A 316 4.65 -15.00 -8.02
CA GLU A 316 3.67 -16.07 -8.24
C GLU A 316 2.21 -15.58 -8.19
N ALA A 317 1.97 -14.33 -7.81
CA ALA A 317 0.62 -13.80 -7.73
C ALA A 317 -0.03 -13.63 -9.11
N GLN A 318 -1.33 -13.92 -9.20
CA GLN A 318 -2.08 -13.76 -10.44
C GLN A 318 -2.14 -12.28 -10.86
N PRO A 319 -1.93 -11.94 -12.14
CA PRO A 319 -2.07 -10.58 -12.63
C PRO A 319 -3.47 -10.04 -12.38
N GLY A 320 -3.53 -8.82 -11.82
CA GLY A 320 -4.78 -8.19 -11.43
C GLY A 320 -5.25 -8.53 -10.00
N THR A 321 -4.46 -9.30 -9.23
CA THR A 321 -4.69 -9.45 -7.79
C THR A 321 -4.66 -8.07 -7.12
N PRO A 322 -5.70 -7.70 -6.35
CA PRO A 322 -5.71 -6.46 -5.59
C PRO A 322 -4.51 -6.36 -4.65
N THR A 323 -3.94 -5.15 -4.52
CA THR A 323 -2.71 -4.93 -3.74
C THR A 323 -2.81 -5.47 -2.31
N ASN A 324 -3.96 -5.28 -1.65
CA ASN A 324 -4.19 -5.76 -0.28
C ASN A 324 -4.28 -7.30 -0.14
N ARG A 325 -4.26 -8.05 -1.24
CA ARG A 325 -4.23 -9.52 -1.26
C ARG A 325 -2.88 -10.08 -1.70
N LEU A 326 -1.94 -9.24 -2.05
CA LEU A 326 -0.60 -9.64 -2.47
C LEU A 326 0.22 -10.16 -1.29
N PRO A 327 1.10 -11.17 -1.50
CA PRO A 327 2.04 -11.64 -0.48
C PRO A 327 2.94 -10.55 0.06
N SER A 328 3.42 -9.63 -0.79
CA SER A 328 4.22 -8.48 -0.38
C SER A 328 3.47 -7.55 0.58
N TYR A 329 2.16 -7.37 0.36
CA TYR A 329 1.34 -6.53 1.23
C TYR A 329 1.20 -7.11 2.63
N ARG A 330 1.00 -8.43 2.75
CA ARG A 330 0.95 -9.13 4.04
C ARG A 330 2.27 -9.01 4.78
N ALA A 331 3.38 -9.28 4.10
CA ALA A 331 4.72 -9.15 4.69
C ALA A 331 5.01 -7.71 5.15
N MET A 332 4.54 -6.70 4.41
CA MET A 332 4.67 -5.31 4.80
C MET A 332 3.79 -4.95 5.99
N CYS A 333 2.56 -5.47 6.07
CA CYS A 333 1.72 -5.31 7.25
C CYS A 333 2.36 -5.94 8.50
N GLU A 334 2.96 -7.13 8.37
CA GLU A 334 3.68 -7.79 9.45
C GLU A 334 4.86 -6.93 9.93
N LEU A 335 5.66 -6.38 9.02
CA LEU A 335 6.74 -5.46 9.36
C LEU A 335 6.22 -4.22 10.08
N ALA A 336 5.19 -3.58 9.55
CA ALA A 336 4.62 -2.35 10.10
C ALA A 336 3.99 -2.55 11.49
N THR A 337 3.34 -3.70 11.74
CA THR A 337 2.74 -4.00 13.05
C THR A 337 3.74 -4.46 14.10
N GLN A 338 4.93 -4.91 13.68
CA GLN A 338 6.05 -5.21 14.57
C GLN A 338 6.89 -3.98 14.90
N ASP A 339 6.72 -2.90 14.17
CA ASP A 339 7.37 -1.62 14.44
C ASP A 339 6.74 -0.97 15.67
N PRO A 340 7.54 -0.65 16.73
CA PRO A 340 7.02 -0.11 17.98
C PRO A 340 6.29 1.23 17.81
N ASP A 341 6.83 2.15 16.98
CA ASP A 341 6.27 3.48 16.78
C ASP A 341 4.91 3.39 16.06
N VAL A 342 4.82 2.55 15.02
CA VAL A 342 3.58 2.31 14.26
C VAL A 342 2.53 1.64 15.13
N SER A 343 2.91 0.63 15.92
CA SER A 343 2.02 -0.12 16.81
C SER A 343 1.46 0.77 17.91
N ALA A 344 2.31 1.57 18.54
CA ALA A 344 1.92 2.53 19.59
C ALA A 344 0.95 3.58 19.03
N LEU A 345 1.25 4.18 17.86
CA LEU A 345 0.37 5.14 17.21
C LEU A 345 -1.00 4.53 16.87
N MET A 346 -1.02 3.33 16.29
CA MET A 346 -2.28 2.63 15.98
C MET A 346 -3.14 2.38 17.21
N SER A 347 -2.51 1.99 18.31
CA SER A 347 -3.19 1.71 19.58
C SER A 347 -3.74 2.99 20.20
N GLN A 348 -2.94 4.06 20.21
CA GLN A 348 -3.32 5.35 20.75
C GLN A 348 -4.49 5.99 19.96
N GLU A 349 -4.43 6.00 18.63
CA GLU A 349 -5.48 6.58 17.79
C GLU A 349 -6.82 5.85 17.97
N ARG A 350 -6.79 4.51 17.99
CA ARG A 350 -7.99 3.71 18.24
C ARG A 350 -8.61 4.00 19.59
N TYR A 351 -7.77 4.03 20.62
CA TYR A 351 -8.22 4.33 21.98
C TYR A 351 -8.85 5.72 22.06
N GLN A 352 -8.18 6.76 21.53
CA GLN A 352 -8.69 8.12 21.54
C GLN A 352 -10.00 8.29 20.78
N GLU A 353 -10.18 7.60 19.66
CA GLU A 353 -11.43 7.65 18.89
C GLU A 353 -12.57 6.97 19.63
N ALA A 354 -12.31 5.80 20.19
CA ALA A 354 -13.33 5.01 20.87
C ALA A 354 -13.77 5.64 22.21
N VAL A 355 -12.85 6.26 22.94
CA VAL A 355 -13.13 6.91 24.24
C VAL A 355 -14.09 8.11 24.08
N LYS A 356 -14.12 8.77 22.92
CA LYS A 356 -15.07 9.87 22.66
C LYS A 356 -16.54 9.47 22.84
N ASP A 357 -16.84 8.19 22.64
CA ASP A 357 -18.20 7.68 22.82
C ASP A 357 -18.59 7.41 24.28
N PHE A 358 -17.63 7.57 25.20
CA PHE A 358 -17.80 7.36 26.65
C PHE A 358 -17.61 8.66 27.44
N GLU A 359 -18.16 9.76 26.94
CA GLU A 359 -18.09 11.08 27.63
C GLU A 359 -18.75 11.03 29.01
N GLY A 360 -18.07 11.62 30.01
CA GLY A 360 -18.59 11.79 31.38
C GLY A 360 -18.01 10.84 32.44
N VAL A 361 -17.08 9.97 32.10
CA VAL A 361 -16.34 9.14 33.05
C VAL A 361 -14.93 9.70 33.23
N GLU A 362 -14.56 10.07 34.46
CA GLU A 362 -13.21 10.53 34.75
C GLU A 362 -12.22 9.36 34.69
N ALA A 363 -11.12 9.57 33.97
CA ALA A 363 -9.99 8.65 33.97
C ALA A 363 -9.29 8.71 35.32
N THR A 364 -8.79 7.57 35.79
CA THR A 364 -7.97 7.55 37.03
C THR A 364 -6.63 8.23 36.75
N ASN A 365 -6.24 9.18 37.61
CA ASN A 365 -5.01 9.99 37.47
C ASN A 365 -3.70 9.20 37.65
N ASP A 366 -3.77 7.95 38.10
CA ASP A 366 -2.62 7.05 38.32
C ASP A 366 -2.30 6.16 37.09
N ALA A 367 -2.82 6.50 35.92
CA ALA A 367 -2.47 5.78 34.71
C ALA A 367 -1.01 6.10 34.34
N GLU A 368 -0.14 5.10 34.39
CA GLU A 368 1.16 5.19 33.74
C GLU A 368 0.97 5.50 32.25
N PRO A 369 1.87 6.31 31.65
CA PRO A 369 1.71 6.70 30.23
C PRO A 369 1.66 5.45 29.36
N ALA A 370 0.89 5.53 28.30
CA ALA A 370 0.57 4.64 27.15
C ALA A 370 1.32 3.31 26.90
N ASN A 371 2.37 2.99 27.66
CA ASN A 371 3.22 1.80 27.47
C ASN A 371 2.54 0.45 27.76
N TRP A 372 1.38 0.43 28.44
CA TRP A 372 0.70 -0.85 28.70
C TRP A 372 0.10 -1.46 27.45
N MET A 373 -0.25 -0.64 26.43
CA MET A 373 -0.77 -1.11 25.16
C MET A 373 0.29 -1.90 24.36
N ASP A 374 1.58 -1.62 24.57
CA ASP A 374 2.68 -2.33 23.92
C ASP A 374 2.82 -3.78 24.41
N ARG A 375 2.21 -4.09 25.56
CA ARG A 375 2.18 -5.45 26.15
C ARG A 375 1.09 -6.32 25.52
N LEU A 376 0.17 -5.75 24.76
CA LEU A 376 -0.92 -6.50 24.14
C LEU A 376 -0.41 -7.36 22.98
N GLU A 377 -0.82 -8.61 22.94
CA GLU A 377 -0.59 -9.48 21.81
C GLU A 377 -1.44 -9.04 20.62
N ILE A 378 -0.79 -8.63 19.52
CA ILE A 378 -1.42 -8.04 18.36
C ILE A 378 -1.52 -9.05 17.21
N ASN A 379 -2.58 -8.99 16.43
CA ASN A 379 -2.70 -9.68 15.15
C ASN A 379 -1.86 -8.93 14.10
N SER A 380 -0.83 -9.57 13.57
CA SER A 380 0.13 -8.98 12.64
C SER A 380 -0.46 -8.51 11.30
N GLN A 381 -1.65 -8.98 10.92
CA GLN A 381 -2.30 -8.58 9.68
C GLN A 381 -3.21 -7.35 9.85
N THR A 382 -3.88 -7.25 11.00
CA THR A 382 -4.88 -6.21 11.26
C THR A 382 -4.38 -5.11 12.19
N GLY A 383 -3.31 -5.37 12.95
CA GLY A 383 -2.85 -4.50 14.03
C GLY A 383 -3.84 -4.39 15.19
N LEU A 384 -4.81 -5.29 15.32
CA LEU A 384 -5.79 -5.32 16.40
C LEU A 384 -5.34 -6.26 17.53
N PRO A 385 -5.68 -5.97 18.79
CA PRO A 385 -5.44 -6.90 19.89
C PRO A 385 -6.12 -8.24 19.63
N LYS A 386 -5.42 -9.33 19.95
CA LYS A 386 -6.03 -10.66 19.90
C LYS A 386 -7.00 -10.84 21.05
N ALA A 387 -8.09 -11.58 20.82
CA ALA A 387 -9.06 -11.94 21.85
C ALA A 387 -8.50 -13.07 22.75
N THR A 388 -7.57 -12.73 23.67
CA THR A 388 -6.98 -13.64 24.64
C THR A 388 -7.35 -13.21 26.08
N ILE A 389 -7.34 -14.14 27.03
CA ILE A 389 -7.58 -13.84 28.44
C ILE A 389 -6.50 -12.86 28.94
N ASP A 390 -5.26 -13.03 28.51
CA ASP A 390 -4.14 -12.20 28.91
C ASP A 390 -4.29 -10.74 28.45
N ASN A 391 -4.65 -10.53 27.19
CA ASN A 391 -4.93 -9.18 26.70
C ASN A 391 -6.07 -8.50 27.43
N VAL A 392 -7.16 -9.23 27.69
CA VAL A 392 -8.30 -8.67 28.45
C VAL A 392 -7.87 -8.34 29.86
N TRP A 393 -7.07 -9.20 30.51
CA TRP A 393 -6.56 -8.94 31.86
C TRP A 393 -5.66 -7.69 31.91
N ILE A 394 -4.74 -7.55 30.93
CA ILE A 394 -3.89 -6.35 30.80
C ILE A 394 -4.74 -5.08 30.66
N ILE A 395 -5.81 -5.13 29.88
CA ILE A 395 -6.74 -4.00 29.70
C ILE A 395 -7.44 -3.67 31.01
N LEU A 396 -8.03 -4.66 31.70
CA LEU A 396 -8.74 -4.44 32.97
C LEU A 396 -7.83 -3.82 34.04
N GLU A 397 -6.56 -4.18 34.02
CA GLU A 397 -5.56 -3.70 34.99
C GLU A 397 -5.05 -2.29 34.71
N ASN A 398 -5.00 -1.88 33.42
CA ASN A 398 -4.27 -0.68 33.00
C ASN A 398 -5.13 0.39 32.33
N ASP A 399 -6.31 0.04 31.75
CA ASP A 399 -7.16 1.00 31.09
C ASP A 399 -7.67 2.05 32.09
N PRO A 400 -7.39 3.36 31.88
CA PRO A 400 -7.76 4.43 32.79
C PRO A 400 -9.26 4.51 33.11
N LEU A 401 -10.13 4.01 32.22
CA LEU A 401 -11.58 4.00 32.42
C LEU A 401 -12.09 2.76 33.18
N LEU A 402 -11.26 1.74 33.37
CA LEU A 402 -11.61 0.48 34.05
C LEU A 402 -10.81 0.22 35.32
N LYS A 403 -9.57 0.70 35.38
CA LYS A 403 -8.61 0.44 36.46
C LYS A 403 -9.20 0.80 37.83
N GLY A 404 -9.24 -0.18 38.75
CA GLY A 404 -9.68 0.01 40.12
C GLY A 404 -11.18 0.27 40.31
N LYS A 405 -12.00 0.16 39.25
CA LYS A 405 -13.43 0.48 39.37
C LYS A 405 -14.33 -0.67 39.76
N PHE A 406 -13.80 -1.87 39.90
CA PHE A 406 -14.53 -3.08 40.34
C PHE A 406 -13.60 -4.10 40.95
N ALA A 407 -14.11 -4.86 41.91
CA ALA A 407 -13.36 -5.90 42.63
C ALA A 407 -14.31 -6.97 43.20
N LEU A 408 -13.78 -8.07 43.73
CA LEU A 408 -14.54 -9.08 44.42
C LEU A 408 -14.69 -8.67 45.89
N ASN A 409 -15.93 -8.47 46.37
CA ASN A 409 -16.23 -8.36 47.76
C ASN A 409 -16.32 -9.77 48.36
N GLN A 410 -15.31 -10.19 49.13
CA GLN A 410 -15.24 -11.54 49.73
C GLN A 410 -16.34 -11.79 50.74
N PHE A 411 -16.73 -10.75 51.49
CA PHE A 411 -17.79 -10.86 52.49
C PHE A 411 -19.15 -11.07 51.82
N ALA A 412 -19.43 -10.32 50.74
CA ALA A 412 -20.66 -10.47 49.96
C ALA A 412 -20.63 -11.71 49.01
N GLY A 413 -19.45 -12.26 48.73
CA GLY A 413 -19.24 -13.36 47.79
C GLY A 413 -19.57 -12.98 46.36
N ARG A 414 -19.49 -11.69 45.97
CA ARG A 414 -19.87 -11.16 44.67
C ARG A 414 -18.95 -10.03 44.21
N GLY A 415 -18.90 -9.83 42.87
CA GLY A 415 -18.30 -8.64 42.26
C GLY A 415 -19.00 -7.37 42.72
N GLU A 416 -18.26 -6.32 42.93
CA GLU A 416 -18.75 -5.01 43.35
C GLU A 416 -18.18 -3.92 42.44
N VAL A 417 -19.05 -3.03 41.96
CA VAL A 417 -18.67 -1.79 41.28
C VAL A 417 -18.28 -0.78 42.36
N LEU A 418 -17.09 -0.20 42.25
CA LEU A 418 -16.52 0.73 43.22
C LEU A 418 -16.63 2.18 42.80
N ASP A 419 -16.69 2.45 41.49
CA ASP A 419 -16.79 3.79 40.92
C ASP A 419 -17.50 3.78 39.56
N ALA A 420 -17.70 4.95 38.96
CA ALA A 420 -18.35 5.13 37.64
C ALA A 420 -17.70 4.29 36.54
N LEU A 421 -18.54 3.65 35.71
CA LEU A 421 -18.13 2.76 34.63
C LEU A 421 -18.40 3.42 33.27
N PRO A 422 -17.63 3.10 32.22
CA PRO A 422 -17.81 3.67 30.89
C PRO A 422 -19.26 3.57 30.34
N TRP A 423 -19.93 2.47 30.62
CA TRP A 423 -21.33 2.23 30.24
C TRP A 423 -22.36 2.72 31.28
N ASN A 424 -21.91 3.21 32.42
CA ASN A 424 -22.75 3.77 33.48
C ASN A 424 -22.02 4.84 34.27
N ALA A 425 -21.97 6.05 33.72
CA ALA A 425 -21.25 7.20 34.32
C ALA A 425 -21.86 7.66 35.67
N SER A 426 -23.10 7.31 35.97
CA SER A 426 -23.75 7.61 37.24
C SER A 426 -23.64 6.49 38.28
N ALA A 427 -22.95 5.42 37.97
CA ALA A 427 -22.78 4.29 38.89
C ALA A 427 -22.09 4.76 40.18
N LYS A 428 -22.70 4.39 41.30
CA LYS A 428 -22.10 4.48 42.63
C LYS A 428 -21.77 3.07 43.08
N ARG A 429 -21.10 2.95 44.19
CA ARG A 429 -20.76 1.67 44.79
C ARG A 429 -22.01 0.78 44.93
N ARG A 430 -21.99 -0.39 44.31
CA ARG A 430 -23.08 -1.37 44.24
C ARG A 430 -22.57 -2.74 43.78
N LEU A 431 -23.37 -3.76 43.97
CA LEU A 431 -23.05 -5.10 43.42
C LEU A 431 -23.06 -5.07 41.88
N TRP A 432 -22.14 -5.85 41.31
CA TRP A 432 -22.06 -6.12 39.88
C TRP A 432 -23.28 -6.92 39.41
N ASP A 433 -23.85 -6.56 38.29
CA ASP A 433 -25.03 -7.21 37.70
C ASP A 433 -24.85 -7.58 36.21
N ASP A 434 -25.89 -8.20 35.60
CA ASP A 434 -25.83 -8.65 34.21
C ASP A 434 -25.70 -7.49 33.20
N ASN A 435 -26.14 -6.29 33.52
CA ASN A 435 -25.95 -5.11 32.67
C ASN A 435 -24.48 -4.69 32.64
N ASP A 436 -23.75 -4.93 33.72
CA ASP A 436 -22.33 -4.65 33.77
C ASP A 436 -21.54 -5.65 32.91
N ASN A 437 -21.96 -6.92 32.88
CA ASN A 437 -21.37 -7.88 31.93
C ASN A 437 -21.57 -7.41 30.48
N ASN A 438 -22.79 -7.04 30.11
CA ASN A 438 -23.09 -6.56 28.77
C ASN A 438 -22.36 -5.24 28.44
N GLY A 439 -22.26 -4.34 29.41
CA GLY A 439 -21.52 -3.09 29.30
C GLY A 439 -20.02 -3.32 29.08
N LEU A 440 -19.43 -4.25 29.83
CA LEU A 440 -18.04 -4.63 29.64
C LEU A 440 -17.79 -5.27 28.26
N TYR A 441 -18.69 -6.16 27.80
CA TYR A 441 -18.57 -6.75 26.45
C TYR A 441 -18.62 -5.67 25.38
N TRP A 442 -19.58 -4.74 25.47
CA TRP A 442 -19.70 -3.62 24.54
C TRP A 442 -18.47 -2.72 24.55
N TYR A 443 -17.92 -2.40 25.72
CA TYR A 443 -16.71 -1.61 25.87
C TYR A 443 -15.50 -2.31 25.23
N MET A 444 -15.28 -3.59 25.53
CA MET A 444 -14.20 -4.39 24.97
C MET A 444 -14.28 -4.50 23.44
N GLU A 445 -15.48 -4.69 22.90
CA GLU A 445 -15.68 -4.74 21.46
C GLU A 445 -15.43 -3.37 20.82
N LYS A 446 -15.99 -2.31 21.37
CA LYS A 446 -15.96 -0.96 20.82
C LYS A 446 -14.57 -0.33 20.91
N VAL A 447 -13.93 -0.39 22.06
CA VAL A 447 -12.65 0.29 22.34
C VAL A 447 -11.45 -0.56 21.92
N HIS A 448 -11.48 -1.84 22.24
CA HIS A 448 -10.32 -2.72 22.05
C HIS A 448 -10.51 -3.73 20.92
N HIS A 449 -11.66 -3.75 20.24
CA HIS A 449 -12.00 -4.72 19.18
C HIS A 449 -11.87 -6.18 19.64
N ILE A 450 -12.04 -6.43 20.93
CA ILE A 450 -12.00 -7.77 21.53
C ILE A 450 -13.43 -8.29 21.63
N THR A 451 -13.70 -9.42 20.96
CA THR A 451 -14.94 -10.17 21.01
C THR A 451 -14.71 -11.54 21.64
N GLY A 452 -15.76 -12.13 22.19
CA GLY A 452 -15.68 -13.47 22.79
C GLY A 452 -15.87 -13.44 24.32
N ASN A 453 -17.15 -13.44 24.74
CA ASN A 453 -17.60 -13.28 26.11
C ASN A 453 -16.87 -14.19 27.10
N GLY A 454 -16.68 -15.48 26.76
CA GLY A 454 -15.98 -16.40 27.65
C GLY A 454 -14.50 -16.05 27.96
N LYS A 455 -13.83 -15.29 27.07
CA LYS A 455 -12.49 -14.77 27.34
C LYS A 455 -12.53 -13.56 28.28
N ILE A 456 -13.51 -12.70 28.07
CA ILE A 456 -13.74 -11.52 28.90
C ILE A 456 -14.17 -11.96 30.30
N ASP A 457 -15.10 -12.91 30.45
CA ASP A 457 -15.53 -13.45 31.73
C ASP A 457 -14.39 -14.12 32.49
N GLY A 458 -13.56 -14.91 31.78
CA GLY A 458 -12.39 -15.54 32.40
C GLY A 458 -11.40 -14.54 32.95
N ALA A 459 -11.08 -13.49 32.18
CA ALA A 459 -10.18 -12.42 32.62
C ALA A 459 -10.79 -11.59 33.78
N LEU A 460 -12.08 -11.25 33.68
CA LEU A 460 -12.82 -10.53 34.72
C LEU A 460 -12.77 -11.29 36.07
N SER A 461 -13.05 -12.59 36.02
CA SER A 461 -13.01 -13.45 37.20
C SER A 461 -11.61 -13.49 37.86
N LEU A 462 -10.55 -13.62 37.07
CA LEU A 462 -9.17 -13.60 37.55
C LEU A 462 -8.82 -12.24 38.14
N HIS A 463 -9.10 -11.17 37.42
CA HIS A 463 -8.79 -9.79 37.83
C HIS A 463 -9.50 -9.42 39.15
N THR A 464 -10.84 -9.64 39.22
CA THR A 464 -11.62 -9.31 40.42
C THR A 464 -11.18 -10.14 41.66
N THR A 465 -10.79 -11.40 41.46
CA THR A 465 -10.26 -12.25 42.54
C THR A 465 -8.91 -11.75 43.04
N GLN A 466 -8.04 -11.28 42.17
CA GLN A 466 -6.75 -10.72 42.53
C GLN A 466 -6.87 -9.43 43.34
N HIS A 467 -7.86 -8.62 43.03
CA HIS A 467 -8.17 -7.35 43.70
C HIS A 467 -9.28 -7.49 44.75
N ALA A 468 -9.48 -8.70 45.28
CA ALA A 468 -10.54 -8.96 46.24
C ALA A 468 -10.27 -8.21 47.59
N PHE A 469 -11.34 -7.73 48.20
CA PHE A 469 -11.31 -7.05 49.49
C PHE A 469 -12.35 -7.66 50.45
N ASN A 470 -12.18 -7.43 51.76
CA ASN A 470 -13.13 -7.88 52.81
C ASN A 470 -13.32 -6.76 53.82
N GLU A 471 -14.42 -6.03 53.68
CA GLU A 471 -14.72 -4.86 54.52
C GLU A 471 -14.73 -5.16 56.00
N VAL A 472 -15.24 -6.33 56.40
CA VAL A 472 -15.30 -6.71 57.78
C VAL A 472 -13.89 -7.00 58.35
N GLN A 473 -13.10 -7.72 57.55
CA GLN A 473 -11.71 -8.00 57.92
C GLN A 473 -10.88 -6.72 57.99
N ASP A 474 -11.01 -5.85 56.95
CA ASP A 474 -10.30 -4.58 56.88
C ASP A 474 -10.68 -3.66 58.03
N TYR A 475 -11.98 -3.59 58.38
CA TYR A 475 -12.45 -2.85 59.53
C TYR A 475 -11.83 -3.41 60.82
N LEU A 476 -11.90 -4.72 61.07
CA LEU A 476 -11.37 -5.33 62.26
C LEU A 476 -9.85 -5.13 62.38
N GLN A 477 -9.11 -5.23 61.27
CA GLN A 477 -7.66 -4.99 61.26
C GLN A 477 -7.30 -3.51 61.50
N SER A 478 -8.19 -2.58 61.12
CA SER A 478 -7.98 -1.14 61.33
C SER A 478 -8.14 -0.74 62.79
N LEU A 479 -8.81 -1.56 63.59
CA LEU A 479 -9.05 -1.27 65.02
C LEU A 479 -7.74 -1.34 65.80
N LYS A 480 -7.49 -0.33 66.59
CA LYS A 480 -6.38 -0.29 67.55
C LYS A 480 -6.96 -0.37 68.95
N TRP A 481 -6.45 -1.33 69.76
CA TRP A 481 -6.86 -1.40 71.13
C TRP A 481 -6.40 -0.15 71.88
N ASP A 482 -7.32 0.49 72.60
CA ASP A 482 -7.10 1.70 73.39
C ASP A 482 -6.55 1.44 74.79
N GLY A 483 -6.25 0.16 75.09
CA GLY A 483 -5.73 -0.26 76.35
C GLY A 483 -6.78 -0.44 77.46
N VAL A 484 -8.06 -0.27 77.17
CA VAL A 484 -9.15 -0.44 78.16
C VAL A 484 -9.66 -1.87 78.11
N PRO A 485 -9.53 -2.64 79.15
CA PRO A 485 -10.06 -4.01 79.25
C PRO A 485 -11.59 -3.97 79.38
N ARG A 486 -12.29 -4.33 78.34
CA ARG A 486 -13.79 -4.32 78.21
C ARG A 486 -14.39 -5.71 78.38
N LEU A 487 -13.58 -6.75 78.21
CA LEU A 487 -14.12 -8.12 78.25
C LEU A 487 -14.72 -8.47 79.61
N ASP A 488 -14.08 -8.10 80.68
CA ASP A 488 -14.49 -8.42 82.08
C ASP A 488 -15.82 -7.76 82.44
N THR A 489 -16.23 -6.65 81.76
CA THR A 489 -17.45 -5.90 82.04
C THR A 489 -18.38 -5.84 80.83
N LEU A 490 -18.16 -6.68 79.80
CA LEU A 490 -18.90 -6.63 78.54
C LEU A 490 -20.41 -6.71 78.66
N PHE A 491 -20.87 -7.65 79.56
CA PHE A 491 -22.32 -7.83 79.78
C PHE A 491 -22.90 -6.68 80.62
N ILE A 492 -22.13 -6.06 81.49
CA ILE A 492 -22.54 -4.92 82.29
C ILE A 492 -22.60 -3.64 81.48
N ASP A 493 -21.50 -3.27 80.83
CA ASP A 493 -21.33 -1.97 80.16
C ASP A 493 -22.12 -1.85 78.87
N TYR A 494 -22.27 -2.97 78.14
CA TYR A 494 -22.91 -2.95 76.79
C TYR A 494 -24.25 -3.62 76.69
N LEU A 495 -24.57 -4.57 77.62
CA LEU A 495 -25.84 -5.26 77.56
C LEU A 495 -26.74 -4.92 78.82
N GLY A 496 -26.26 -4.03 79.65
CA GLY A 496 -27.05 -3.55 80.84
C GLY A 496 -27.33 -4.64 81.87
N ALA A 497 -26.52 -5.66 81.96
CA ALA A 497 -26.66 -6.68 82.98
C ALA A 497 -26.25 -6.14 84.36
N GLU A 498 -26.88 -6.68 85.40
CA GLU A 498 -26.50 -6.35 86.78
C GLU A 498 -25.07 -6.80 87.12
N ASP A 499 -24.29 -5.93 87.76
CA ASP A 499 -22.89 -6.23 88.13
C ASP A 499 -22.89 -7.33 89.22
N SER A 500 -22.43 -8.49 88.81
CA SER A 500 -22.32 -9.67 89.68
C SER A 500 -21.10 -10.51 89.32
N PRO A 501 -20.58 -11.38 90.14
CA PRO A 501 -19.53 -12.30 89.81
C PRO A 501 -19.85 -13.21 88.62
N TYR A 502 -21.16 -13.39 88.30
CA TYR A 502 -21.59 -14.22 87.21
C TYR A 502 -21.57 -13.46 85.87
N THR A 503 -21.75 -12.14 85.86
CA THR A 503 -21.77 -11.30 84.69
C THR A 503 -20.42 -10.65 84.33
N ARG A 504 -19.44 -10.84 85.19
CA ARG A 504 -18.03 -10.52 84.92
C ARG A 504 -17.31 -11.74 84.38
N ALA A 505 -16.68 -11.61 83.16
CA ALA A 505 -16.04 -12.70 82.45
C ALA A 505 -14.70 -13.07 83.09
#